data_13ee1b9345e1d2223f11ad6c6346e9b2
#
_entry.id   13ee1b9345e1d2223f11ad6c6346e9b2
#
_cell.length_a   1.000
_cell.length_b   1.000
_cell.length_c   1.000
_cell.angle_alpha   90.00
_cell.angle_beta   90.00
_cell.angle_gamma   90.00
#
_symmetry.space_group_name_H-M   'P 1'
#
loop_
_entity.id
_entity.type
_entity.pdbx_description
1 polymer ?
#
loop_
_entity_poly.entity_id
_entity_poly.type
_entity_poly.pdbx_seq_one_letter_code
_entity_poly.pdbx_strand_id
1 'polypeptide(L)'
;MKRLFVILVVLLLTTMGAVMMAHDVVYLKNGSIIKGSVIEVVPNGSIKIQTQDGSLFVYDMNEVDRIVSEEKIQNEEQEDNSEDYLKSGFRGFIDLGIHGGFGDAEDNLLLMSSFTAGYQVNRFFFIGAGCAPTLTLYDNEYYDEFETGFLLPIYGAIRFDFVNAKVSPFLDTRVGYSVTDDCRGLYTYIGVGCRIKKLSLTAGYTYQRKELSDDYYGYYYDEHLDFGFAGLRIGFEF
;
A
#
# COMPACT_ATOMS: atom_id res chain seq x y z
N MET A 1 -15.82 18.40 -5.85
CA MET A 1 -15.10 17.13 -5.84
C MET A 1 -13.83 17.15 -4.97
N LYS A 2 -12.98 18.19 -5.01
CA LYS A 2 -11.73 18.30 -4.18
C LYS A 2 -11.95 18.06 -2.67
N ARG A 3 -13.05 18.62 -2.10
CA ARG A 3 -13.36 18.43 -0.67
C ARG A 3 -13.79 17.00 -0.31
N LEU A 4 -14.46 16.30 -1.22
CA LEU A 4 -14.89 14.91 -1.01
C LEU A 4 -13.69 13.94 -1.03
N PHE A 5 -12.72 14.18 -1.92
CA PHE A 5 -11.49 13.39 -2.03
C PHE A 5 -10.60 13.55 -0.78
N VAL A 6 -10.43 14.80 -0.29
CA VAL A 6 -9.68 15.06 0.96
C VAL A 6 -10.35 14.38 2.15
N ILE A 7 -11.68 14.42 2.23
CA ILE A 7 -12.45 13.75 3.30
C ILE A 7 -12.27 12.23 3.20
N LEU A 8 -12.28 11.65 2.00
CA LEU A 8 -12.08 10.20 1.79
C LEU A 8 -10.67 9.77 2.21
N VAL A 9 -9.64 10.54 1.86
CA VAL A 9 -8.24 10.26 2.24
C VAL A 9 -8.06 10.39 3.76
N VAL A 10 -8.64 11.43 4.38
CA VAL A 10 -8.60 11.61 5.84
C VAL A 10 -9.36 10.49 6.55
N LEU A 11 -10.50 10.06 6.02
CA LEU A 11 -11.28 8.94 6.56
C LEU A 11 -10.50 7.61 6.47
N LEU A 12 -9.77 7.39 5.38
CA LEU A 12 -8.91 6.21 5.20
C LEU A 12 -7.73 6.18 6.20
N LEU A 13 -7.15 7.35 6.48
CA LEU A 13 -6.05 7.51 7.44
C LEU A 13 -6.49 7.35 8.90
N THR A 14 -7.73 7.73 9.22
CA THR A 14 -8.28 7.64 10.59
C THR A 14 -8.70 6.23 10.98
N THR A 15 -8.95 5.33 10.02
CA THR A 15 -9.32 3.93 10.30
C THR A 15 -8.14 3.03 10.66
N MET A 16 -6.89 3.47 10.51
CA MET A 16 -5.69 2.69 10.87
C MET A 16 -5.30 2.78 12.35
N GLY A 17 -6.04 3.50 13.17
CA GLY A 17 -5.75 3.73 14.60
C GLY A 17 -6.51 2.84 15.57
N ALA A 18 -6.82 1.57 15.23
CA ALA A 18 -7.29 0.62 16.23
C ALA A 18 -6.11 0.24 17.14
N VAL A 19 -6.05 0.86 18.31
CA VAL A 19 -5.14 0.45 19.40
C VAL A 19 -5.55 -0.97 19.78
N MET A 20 -4.81 -1.98 19.33
CA MET A 20 -4.94 -3.35 19.85
C MET A 20 -4.49 -3.31 21.30
N MET A 21 -5.43 -3.37 22.23
CA MET A 21 -5.12 -3.67 23.64
C MET A 21 -4.67 -5.13 23.69
N ALA A 22 -3.41 -5.35 23.97
CA ALA A 22 -2.88 -6.69 24.23
C ALA A 22 -3.61 -7.27 25.46
N HIS A 23 -4.17 -8.46 25.31
CA HIS A 23 -4.81 -9.20 26.39
C HIS A 23 -3.92 -10.40 26.75
N ASP A 24 -3.84 -10.69 28.04
CA ASP A 24 -3.15 -11.89 28.49
C ASP A 24 -4.11 -13.09 28.49
N VAL A 25 -3.59 -14.28 28.25
CA VAL A 25 -4.32 -15.53 28.34
C VAL A 25 -3.72 -16.37 29.47
N VAL A 26 -4.50 -16.62 30.50
CA VAL A 26 -4.09 -17.41 31.68
C VAL A 26 -4.69 -18.79 31.57
N TYR A 27 -3.85 -19.81 31.55
CA TYR A 27 -4.24 -21.23 31.57
C TYR A 27 -4.17 -21.74 33.01
N LEU A 28 -5.26 -22.33 33.47
CA LEU A 28 -5.34 -22.95 34.77
C LEU A 28 -5.12 -24.47 34.69
N LYS A 29 -4.56 -25.08 35.74
CA LYS A 29 -4.30 -26.52 35.81
C LYS A 29 -5.55 -27.38 35.71
N ASN A 30 -6.71 -26.80 35.99
CA ASN A 30 -8.01 -27.48 35.82
C ASN A 30 -8.51 -27.48 34.37
N GLY A 31 -7.74 -26.92 33.42
CA GLY A 31 -8.07 -26.79 31.99
C GLY A 31 -8.86 -25.55 31.62
N SER A 32 -9.20 -24.68 32.59
CA SER A 32 -9.89 -23.43 32.31
C SER A 32 -8.93 -22.41 31.67
N ILE A 33 -9.46 -21.58 30.75
CA ILE A 33 -8.73 -20.54 30.05
C ILE A 33 -9.40 -19.19 30.33
N ILE A 34 -8.66 -18.25 30.91
CA ILE A 34 -9.15 -16.90 31.23
C ILE A 34 -8.44 -15.89 30.32
N LYS A 35 -9.22 -15.12 29.55
CA LYS A 35 -8.73 -14.02 28.72
C LYS A 35 -8.98 -12.69 29.41
N GLY A 36 -7.92 -11.90 29.60
CA GLY A 36 -8.01 -10.60 30.26
C GLY A 36 -6.63 -10.00 30.48
N SER A 37 -6.59 -8.80 31.04
CA SER A 37 -5.32 -8.15 31.40
C SER A 37 -4.90 -8.58 32.80
N VAL A 38 -3.69 -9.06 32.95
CA VAL A 38 -3.08 -9.32 34.25
C VAL A 38 -2.73 -7.98 34.92
N ILE A 39 -3.46 -7.63 35.97
CA ILE A 39 -3.28 -6.33 36.65
C ILE A 39 -2.39 -6.41 37.88
N GLU A 40 -2.23 -7.59 38.46
CA GLU A 40 -1.40 -7.79 39.64
C GLU A 40 -0.91 -9.24 39.72
N VAL A 41 0.36 -9.41 40.00
CA VAL A 41 0.98 -10.73 40.28
C VAL A 41 1.73 -10.65 41.59
N VAL A 42 1.33 -11.45 42.59
CA VAL A 42 2.04 -11.62 43.84
C VAL A 42 2.84 -12.93 43.75
N PRO A 43 4.17 -12.90 43.73
CA PRO A 43 5.00 -14.10 43.64
C PRO A 43 4.69 -15.06 44.76
N ASN A 44 4.46 -16.33 44.44
CA ASN A 44 4.00 -17.40 45.37
C ASN A 44 2.70 -17.11 46.13
N GLY A 45 1.90 -16.18 45.60
CA GLY A 45 0.59 -15.81 46.18
C GLY A 45 -0.52 -15.92 45.14
N SER A 46 -1.01 -14.80 44.66
CA SER A 46 -2.17 -14.76 43.76
C SER A 46 -1.91 -13.92 42.50
N ILE A 47 -2.66 -14.23 41.47
CA ILE A 47 -2.76 -13.44 40.24
C ILE A 47 -4.14 -12.81 40.14
N LYS A 48 -4.23 -11.55 39.76
CA LYS A 48 -5.48 -10.83 39.53
C LYS A 48 -5.61 -10.49 38.05
N ILE A 49 -6.72 -10.90 37.45
CA ILE A 49 -7.01 -10.79 36.02
C ILE A 49 -8.27 -9.96 35.89
N GLN A 50 -8.25 -8.94 35.03
CA GLN A 50 -9.43 -8.18 34.63
C GLN A 50 -9.84 -8.58 33.21
N THR A 51 -11.04 -9.11 33.08
CA THR A 51 -11.64 -9.47 31.79
C THR A 51 -12.19 -8.23 31.06
N GLN A 52 -12.46 -8.38 29.77
CA GLN A 52 -12.90 -7.27 28.89
C GLN A 52 -14.24 -6.62 29.35
N ASP A 53 -15.10 -7.39 30.02
CA ASP A 53 -16.34 -6.92 30.64
C ASP A 53 -16.15 -6.19 31.98
N GLY A 54 -14.89 -6.05 32.43
CA GLY A 54 -14.50 -5.40 33.68
C GLY A 54 -14.56 -6.31 34.90
N SER A 55 -14.89 -7.61 34.76
CA SER A 55 -14.90 -8.56 35.87
C SER A 55 -13.49 -8.83 36.37
N LEU A 56 -13.34 -8.97 37.69
CA LEU A 56 -12.06 -9.28 38.37
C LEU A 56 -12.05 -10.73 38.86
N PHE A 57 -11.02 -11.45 38.45
CA PHE A 57 -10.76 -12.82 38.89
C PHE A 57 -9.45 -12.90 39.66
N VAL A 58 -9.44 -13.62 40.76
CA VAL A 58 -8.25 -13.85 41.59
C VAL A 58 -8.02 -15.34 41.69
N TYR A 59 -6.85 -15.80 41.30
CA TYR A 59 -6.45 -17.21 41.37
C TYR A 59 -5.14 -17.33 42.17
N ASP A 60 -4.98 -18.47 42.88
CA ASP A 60 -3.69 -18.79 43.49
C ASP A 60 -2.69 -19.17 42.37
N MET A 61 -1.43 -18.72 42.51
CA MET A 61 -0.38 -19.06 41.54
C MET A 61 -0.17 -20.57 41.40
N ASN A 62 -0.52 -21.36 42.41
CA ASN A 62 -0.49 -22.83 42.35
C ASN A 62 -1.55 -23.40 41.41
N GLU A 63 -2.64 -22.67 41.12
CA GLU A 63 -3.71 -23.08 40.20
C GLU A 63 -3.38 -22.70 38.74
N VAL A 64 -2.38 -21.80 38.54
CA VAL A 64 -1.95 -21.36 37.22
C VAL A 64 -0.98 -22.38 36.64
N ASP A 65 -1.23 -22.78 35.40
CA ASP A 65 -0.33 -23.61 34.62
C ASP A 65 0.67 -22.71 33.86
N ARG A 66 0.16 -21.74 33.12
CA ARG A 66 0.96 -20.76 32.36
C ARG A 66 0.19 -19.48 32.08
N ILE A 67 0.95 -18.38 31.91
CA ILE A 67 0.45 -17.09 31.45
C ILE A 67 1.11 -16.81 30.11
N VAL A 68 0.31 -16.48 29.11
CA VAL A 68 0.79 -16.16 27.76
C VAL A 68 0.21 -14.81 27.37
N SER A 69 1.05 -13.85 27.02
CA SER A 69 0.58 -12.61 26.43
C SER A 69 0.03 -12.89 25.02
N GLU A 70 -1.10 -12.30 24.68
CA GLU A 70 -1.71 -12.47 23.35
C GLU A 70 -0.77 -12.01 22.22
N GLU A 71 0.13 -11.07 22.51
CA GLU A 71 1.26 -10.73 21.63
C GLU A 71 2.19 -11.93 21.36
N LYS A 72 2.43 -12.77 22.37
CA LYS A 72 3.24 -13.99 22.20
C LYS A 72 2.47 -15.10 21.49
N ILE A 73 1.17 -15.25 21.75
CA ILE A 73 0.34 -16.25 21.05
C ILE A 73 0.24 -15.89 19.56
N GLN A 74 0.03 -14.61 19.24
CA GLN A 74 0.04 -14.16 17.84
C GLN A 74 1.41 -14.32 17.18
N ASN A 75 2.50 -14.16 17.92
CA ASN A 75 3.86 -14.40 17.43
C ASN A 75 4.17 -15.89 17.31
N GLU A 76 3.69 -16.76 18.23
CA GLU A 76 3.89 -18.21 18.15
C GLU A 76 2.98 -18.87 17.09
N GLU A 77 1.73 -18.41 16.92
CA GLU A 77 0.88 -18.82 15.79
C GLU A 77 1.36 -18.25 14.46
N GLN A 78 2.07 -17.10 14.46
CA GLN A 78 2.74 -16.56 13.29
C GLN A 78 4.06 -17.25 12.99
N GLU A 79 4.81 -17.76 13.98
CA GLU A 79 6.04 -18.51 13.76
C GLU A 79 5.78 -19.92 13.20
N ASP A 80 4.69 -20.59 13.58
CA ASP A 80 4.35 -21.91 13.02
C ASP A 80 3.57 -21.82 11.69
N ASN A 81 3.01 -20.64 11.34
CA ASN A 81 2.42 -20.30 10.04
C ASN A 81 3.15 -19.15 9.35
N SER A 82 4.39 -18.82 9.68
CA SER A 82 5.20 -17.90 8.92
C SER A 82 5.62 -18.53 7.59
N GLU A 83 4.64 -18.78 6.72
CA GLU A 83 4.93 -18.72 5.30
C GLU A 83 5.59 -17.35 5.10
N ASP A 84 6.87 -17.37 4.83
CA ASP A 84 7.65 -16.18 4.53
C ASP A 84 7.06 -15.59 3.25
N TYR A 85 6.06 -14.69 3.40
CA TYR A 85 5.27 -14.13 2.31
C TYR A 85 6.12 -13.37 1.31
N LEU A 86 7.28 -12.88 1.74
CA LEU A 86 8.23 -12.13 0.94
C LEU A 86 9.63 -12.74 1.07
N LYS A 87 9.86 -13.78 0.29
CA LYS A 87 11.20 -14.37 0.13
C LYS A 87 12.02 -13.55 -0.86
N SER A 88 13.35 -13.55 -0.67
CA SER A 88 14.26 -13.05 -1.71
C SER A 88 14.06 -13.85 -2.99
N GLY A 89 13.99 -13.18 -4.12
CA GLY A 89 13.80 -13.83 -5.40
C GLY A 89 13.19 -12.93 -6.45
N PHE A 90 12.96 -13.52 -7.61
CA PHE A 90 12.30 -12.83 -8.70
C PHE A 90 10.81 -12.64 -8.41
N ARG A 91 10.29 -11.43 -8.68
CA ARG A 91 8.88 -11.08 -8.55
C ARG A 91 8.43 -10.27 -9.75
N GLY A 92 7.17 -10.46 -10.12
CA GLY A 92 6.50 -9.67 -11.14
C GLY A 92 5.17 -9.12 -10.66
N PHE A 93 4.78 -7.96 -11.18
CA PHE A 93 3.51 -7.29 -10.89
C PHE A 93 2.82 -6.92 -12.18
N ILE A 94 1.52 -7.10 -12.21
CA ILE A 94 0.62 -6.55 -13.24
C ILE A 94 -0.38 -5.70 -12.50
N ASP A 95 -0.43 -4.39 -12.79
CA ASP A 95 -1.38 -3.48 -12.19
C ASP A 95 -2.30 -2.89 -13.25
N LEU A 96 -3.56 -2.66 -12.87
CA LEU A 96 -4.55 -1.89 -13.62
C LEU A 96 -4.98 -0.71 -12.77
N GLY A 97 -5.04 0.47 -13.34
CA GLY A 97 -5.35 1.70 -12.60
C GLY A 97 -6.17 2.71 -13.38
N ILE A 98 -6.83 3.55 -12.63
CA ILE A 98 -7.57 4.70 -13.11
C ILE A 98 -7.14 5.93 -12.31
N HIS A 99 -6.71 6.98 -13.00
CA HIS A 99 -6.21 8.21 -12.39
C HIS A 99 -6.92 9.42 -13.03
N GLY A 100 -7.42 10.33 -12.18
CA GLY A 100 -7.97 11.61 -12.60
C GLY A 100 -6.91 12.71 -12.52
N GLY A 101 -6.94 13.64 -13.49
CA GLY A 101 -6.02 14.76 -13.54
C GLY A 101 -6.34 15.90 -12.58
N PHE A 102 -5.37 16.78 -12.37
CA PHE A 102 -5.47 17.99 -11.55
C PHE A 102 -4.81 19.16 -12.24
N GLY A 103 -5.31 20.40 -11.97
CA GLY A 103 -4.77 21.61 -12.55
C GLY A 103 -4.99 21.63 -14.06
N ASP A 104 -3.94 21.77 -14.84
CA ASP A 104 -4.01 21.80 -16.32
C ASP A 104 -4.48 20.46 -16.93
N ALA A 105 -4.59 19.40 -16.13
CA ALA A 105 -5.09 18.09 -16.52
C ALA A 105 -6.46 17.76 -15.89
N GLU A 106 -7.24 18.75 -15.38
CA GLU A 106 -8.44 18.53 -14.55
C GLU A 106 -9.51 17.66 -15.26
N ASP A 107 -9.61 17.76 -16.59
CA ASP A 107 -10.58 17.03 -17.40
C ASP A 107 -10.01 15.73 -18.01
N ASN A 108 -8.76 15.40 -17.69
CA ASN A 108 -8.08 14.23 -18.22
C ASN A 108 -8.23 13.02 -17.29
N LEU A 109 -8.50 11.87 -17.91
CA LEU A 109 -8.56 10.57 -17.24
C LEU A 109 -7.48 9.64 -17.83
N LEU A 110 -6.69 9.01 -16.95
CA LEU A 110 -5.73 7.98 -17.34
C LEU A 110 -6.28 6.60 -17.03
N LEU A 111 -6.33 5.74 -18.03
CA LEU A 111 -6.50 4.29 -17.88
C LEU A 111 -5.15 3.63 -18.08
N MET A 112 -4.59 3.09 -17.00
CA MET A 112 -3.23 2.59 -16.95
C MET A 112 -3.21 1.09 -16.74
N SER A 113 -2.39 0.39 -17.53
CA SER A 113 -1.91 -0.94 -17.19
C SER A 113 -0.40 -0.86 -16.95
N SER A 114 0.14 -1.64 -16.02
CA SER A 114 1.58 -1.67 -15.81
C SER A 114 2.12 -3.07 -15.58
N PHE A 115 3.32 -3.31 -16.09
CA PHE A 115 4.05 -4.56 -15.96
C PHE A 115 5.40 -4.23 -15.32
N THR A 116 5.65 -4.79 -14.15
CA THR A 116 6.91 -4.58 -13.42
C THR A 116 7.53 -5.93 -13.12
N ALA A 117 8.81 -6.09 -13.38
CA ALA A 117 9.57 -7.27 -13.03
C ALA A 117 10.87 -6.88 -12.33
N GLY A 118 11.31 -7.69 -11.38
CA GLY A 118 12.51 -7.36 -10.62
C GLY A 118 12.83 -8.40 -9.56
N TYR A 119 13.57 -7.97 -8.56
CA TYR A 119 14.09 -8.82 -7.51
C TYR A 119 13.73 -8.32 -6.12
N GLN A 120 13.15 -9.18 -5.30
CA GLN A 120 12.97 -8.95 -3.87
C GLN A 120 14.30 -9.18 -3.18
N VAL A 121 14.95 -8.10 -2.76
CA VAL A 121 16.28 -8.14 -2.14
C VAL A 121 16.21 -8.76 -0.74
N ASN A 122 15.20 -8.38 0.02
CA ASN A 122 14.89 -8.91 1.33
C ASN A 122 13.39 -8.78 1.61
N ARG A 123 12.92 -9.21 2.78
CA ARG A 123 11.50 -9.17 3.18
C ARG A 123 10.82 -7.80 3.11
N PHE A 124 11.57 -6.72 2.94
CA PHE A 124 11.04 -5.35 2.91
C PHE A 124 11.26 -4.64 1.58
N PHE A 125 12.30 -4.98 0.83
CA PHE A 125 12.78 -4.17 -0.27
C PHE A 125 12.78 -4.91 -1.60
N PHE A 126 12.06 -4.36 -2.57
CA PHE A 126 12.03 -4.79 -3.96
C PHE A 126 12.61 -3.70 -4.86
N ILE A 127 13.37 -4.11 -5.88
CA ILE A 127 13.86 -3.26 -6.96
C ILE A 127 13.55 -3.93 -8.30
N GLY A 128 13.09 -3.15 -9.26
CA GLY A 128 12.74 -3.68 -10.58
C GLY A 128 12.63 -2.60 -11.64
N ALA A 129 12.18 -3.03 -12.81
CA ALA A 129 11.88 -2.16 -13.94
C ALA A 129 10.58 -2.62 -14.62
N GLY A 130 9.98 -1.72 -15.38
CA GLY A 130 8.74 -2.04 -16.05
C GLY A 130 8.32 -1.01 -17.08
N CYS A 131 7.12 -1.23 -17.63
CA CYS A 131 6.45 -0.29 -18.53
C CYS A 131 4.98 -0.12 -18.13
N ALA A 132 4.39 1.03 -18.46
CA ALA A 132 3.00 1.33 -18.16
C ALA A 132 2.24 1.83 -19.41
N PRO A 133 1.80 0.95 -20.30
CA PRO A 133 0.87 1.33 -21.36
C PRO A 133 -0.34 2.03 -20.74
N THR A 134 -0.59 3.28 -21.16
CA THR A 134 -1.59 4.17 -20.58
C THR A 134 -2.38 4.83 -21.69
N LEU A 135 -3.70 4.79 -21.58
CA LEU A 135 -4.63 5.56 -22.42
C LEU A 135 -5.02 6.82 -21.66
N THR A 136 -4.90 7.97 -22.31
CA THR A 136 -5.40 9.24 -21.81
C THR A 136 -6.71 9.54 -22.52
N LEU A 137 -7.73 9.85 -21.75
CA LEU A 137 -9.01 10.37 -22.24
C LEU A 137 -9.10 11.83 -21.82
N TYR A 138 -9.29 12.74 -22.77
CA TYR A 138 -9.48 14.15 -22.50
C TYR A 138 -10.67 14.69 -23.29
N ASP A 139 -11.39 15.60 -22.65
CA ASP A 139 -12.53 16.26 -23.25
C ASP A 139 -12.04 17.44 -24.11
N ASN A 140 -12.40 17.45 -25.39
CA ASN A 140 -12.11 18.56 -26.26
C ASN A 140 -13.33 19.47 -26.33
N GLU A 141 -13.37 20.52 -25.49
CA GLU A 141 -14.47 21.50 -25.42
C GLU A 141 -14.84 22.13 -26.78
N TYR A 142 -13.92 22.06 -27.76
CA TYR A 142 -14.12 22.69 -29.08
C TYR A 142 -14.97 21.84 -30.04
N TYR A 143 -14.94 20.49 -29.88
CA TYR A 143 -15.59 19.56 -30.81
C TYR A 143 -16.64 18.67 -30.14
N ASP A 144 -16.87 18.81 -28.82
CA ASP A 144 -17.76 17.95 -28.03
C ASP A 144 -17.47 16.43 -28.24
N GLU A 145 -16.18 16.11 -28.47
CA GLU A 145 -15.68 14.76 -28.71
C GLU A 145 -14.55 14.43 -27.72
N PHE A 146 -14.52 13.17 -27.25
CA PHE A 146 -13.41 12.66 -26.46
C PHE A 146 -12.24 12.29 -27.36
N GLU A 147 -11.11 12.90 -27.12
CA GLU A 147 -9.86 12.51 -27.74
C GLU A 147 -9.10 11.49 -26.87
N THR A 148 -8.37 10.60 -27.54
CA THR A 148 -7.57 9.58 -26.86
C THR A 148 -6.09 9.74 -27.22
N GLY A 149 -5.24 9.81 -26.20
CA GLY A 149 -3.80 9.73 -26.35
C GLY A 149 -3.24 8.40 -25.81
N PHE A 150 -2.07 8.03 -26.29
CA PHE A 150 -1.36 6.85 -25.83
C PHE A 150 0.01 7.21 -25.25
N LEU A 151 0.28 6.75 -24.02
CA LEU A 151 1.55 6.92 -23.33
C LEU A 151 2.18 5.56 -23.07
N LEU A 152 3.52 5.50 -23.18
CA LEU A 152 4.30 4.32 -22.83
C LEU A 152 5.50 4.70 -21.96
N PRO A 153 5.31 4.95 -20.66
CA PRO A 153 6.40 5.10 -19.71
C PRO A 153 7.18 3.79 -19.55
N ILE A 154 8.50 3.90 -19.61
CA ILE A 154 9.45 2.85 -19.19
C ILE A 154 10.12 3.36 -17.91
N TYR A 155 10.13 2.55 -16.84
CA TYR A 155 10.53 3.04 -15.52
C TYR A 155 11.35 2.02 -14.72
N GLY A 156 12.15 2.53 -13.80
CA GLY A 156 12.65 1.81 -12.64
C GLY A 156 11.66 1.90 -11.50
N ALA A 157 11.53 0.83 -10.72
CA ALA A 157 10.60 0.72 -9.61
C ALA A 157 11.32 0.31 -8.31
N ILE A 158 10.90 0.92 -7.22
CA ILE A 158 11.29 0.54 -5.86
C ILE A 158 10.00 0.36 -5.06
N ARG A 159 9.87 -0.78 -4.37
CA ARG A 159 8.79 -1.02 -3.42
C ARG A 159 9.37 -1.36 -2.05
N PHE A 160 8.80 -0.74 -1.04
CA PHE A 160 9.13 -1.01 0.35
C PHE A 160 7.90 -1.54 1.07
N ASP A 161 7.94 -2.81 1.47
CA ASP A 161 6.91 -3.47 2.26
C ASP A 161 7.22 -3.23 3.75
N PHE A 162 6.27 -2.70 4.52
CA PHE A 162 6.50 -2.34 5.93
C PHE A 162 6.46 -3.55 6.87
N VAL A 163 5.71 -4.58 6.48
CA VAL A 163 5.50 -5.78 7.29
C VAL A 163 5.56 -7.02 6.40
N ASN A 164 6.22 -8.09 6.89
CA ASN A 164 6.19 -9.40 6.23
C ASN A 164 5.04 -10.23 6.80
N ALA A 165 3.84 -9.97 6.32
CA ALA A 165 2.61 -10.65 6.76
C ALA A 165 1.65 -10.87 5.59
N LYS A 166 0.57 -11.63 5.84
CA LYS A 166 -0.51 -11.88 4.87
C LYS A 166 -1.12 -10.57 4.33
N VAL A 167 -1.20 -9.55 5.18
CA VAL A 167 -1.61 -8.19 4.83
C VAL A 167 -0.43 -7.29 5.10
N SER A 168 0.16 -6.70 4.05
CA SER A 168 1.34 -5.87 4.14
C SER A 168 1.09 -4.51 3.50
N PRO A 169 1.11 -3.42 4.26
CA PRO A 169 1.18 -2.09 3.69
C PRO A 169 2.53 -1.88 3.01
N PHE A 170 2.54 -1.11 1.92
CA PHE A 170 3.77 -0.83 1.17
C PHE A 170 3.76 0.58 0.57
N LEU A 171 4.97 1.06 0.26
CA LEU A 171 5.24 2.24 -0.55
C LEU A 171 5.80 1.78 -1.90
N ASP A 172 5.22 2.28 -3.02
CA ASP A 172 5.65 2.02 -4.39
C ASP A 172 6.10 3.33 -5.03
N THR A 173 7.32 3.38 -5.54
CA THR A 173 7.89 4.54 -6.22
C THR A 173 8.44 4.10 -7.57
N ARG A 174 8.09 4.85 -8.62
CA ARG A 174 8.54 4.59 -10.00
C ARG A 174 9.06 5.87 -10.60
N VAL A 175 10.19 5.79 -11.30
CA VAL A 175 10.80 6.90 -12.03
C VAL A 175 11.22 6.41 -13.39
N GLY A 176 10.88 7.14 -14.43
CA GLY A 176 11.15 6.73 -15.80
C GLY A 176 10.88 7.83 -16.82
N TYR A 177 10.69 7.40 -18.06
CA TYR A 177 10.49 8.28 -19.18
C TYR A 177 9.43 7.70 -20.13
N SER A 178 8.50 8.54 -20.58
CA SER A 178 7.52 8.18 -21.60
C SER A 178 8.15 8.34 -22.99
N VAL A 179 8.05 7.28 -23.79
CA VAL A 179 8.76 7.20 -25.09
C VAL A 179 7.87 7.45 -26.31
N THR A 180 6.56 7.73 -26.08
CA THR A 180 5.60 7.99 -27.14
C THR A 180 5.68 9.44 -27.64
N ASP A 181 5.42 9.65 -28.91
CA ASP A 181 5.44 11.01 -29.51
C ASP A 181 4.32 11.90 -28.95
N ASP A 182 3.17 11.34 -28.55
CA ASP A 182 2.05 12.07 -27.97
C ASP A 182 2.40 12.73 -26.64
N CYS A 183 3.29 12.10 -25.86
CA CYS A 183 3.76 12.63 -24.59
C CYS A 183 5.12 12.06 -24.21
N ARG A 184 6.15 12.59 -24.83
CA ARG A 184 7.54 12.27 -24.47
C ARG A 184 7.95 13.10 -23.25
N GLY A 185 8.57 12.47 -22.25
CA GLY A 185 9.08 13.20 -21.09
C GLY A 185 9.11 12.39 -19.81
N LEU A 186 9.51 13.07 -18.73
CA LEU A 186 9.69 12.47 -17.40
C LEU A 186 8.37 11.89 -16.87
N TYR A 187 8.44 10.65 -16.42
CA TYR A 187 7.38 9.96 -15.70
C TYR A 187 7.81 9.65 -14.27
N THR A 188 6.98 10.01 -13.31
CA THR A 188 7.17 9.58 -11.92
C THR A 188 5.84 9.13 -11.31
N TYR A 189 5.94 8.17 -10.41
CA TYR A 189 4.81 7.71 -9.62
C TYR A 189 5.24 7.46 -8.17
N ILE A 190 4.38 7.86 -7.25
CA ILE A 190 4.48 7.50 -5.84
C ILE A 190 3.11 7.06 -5.33
N GLY A 191 3.04 5.94 -4.63
CA GLY A 191 1.79 5.41 -4.10
C GLY A 191 1.98 4.60 -2.84
N VAL A 192 0.96 4.62 -2.00
CA VAL A 192 0.83 3.78 -0.82
C VAL A 192 -0.25 2.74 -1.06
N GLY A 193 -0.02 1.53 -0.62
CA GLY A 193 -0.94 0.43 -0.88
C GLY A 193 -0.91 -0.62 0.20
N CYS A 194 -1.77 -1.59 0.03
CA CYS A 194 -1.84 -2.76 0.87
C CYS A 194 -1.85 -4.01 -0.01
N ARG A 195 -0.95 -4.95 0.29
CA ARG A 195 -0.91 -6.27 -0.34
C ARG A 195 -1.65 -7.27 0.53
N ILE A 196 -2.51 -8.06 -0.08
CA ILE A 196 -3.23 -9.18 0.53
C ILE A 196 -2.91 -10.44 -0.27
N LYS A 197 -1.99 -11.25 0.21
CA LYS A 197 -1.41 -12.39 -0.55
C LYS A 197 -0.81 -11.91 -1.88
N LYS A 198 -1.42 -12.28 -3.02
CA LYS A 198 -1.01 -11.93 -4.38
C LYS A 198 -1.73 -10.73 -4.97
N LEU A 199 -2.72 -10.16 -4.27
CA LEU A 199 -3.44 -8.98 -4.70
C LEU A 199 -2.94 -7.74 -3.97
N SER A 200 -2.93 -6.62 -4.65
CA SER A 200 -2.60 -5.31 -4.07
C SER A 200 -3.62 -4.25 -4.48
N LEU A 201 -3.87 -3.34 -3.57
CA LEU A 201 -4.62 -2.11 -3.82
C LEU A 201 -3.73 -0.94 -3.46
N THR A 202 -3.59 0.02 -4.37
CA THR A 202 -2.69 1.16 -4.21
C THR A 202 -3.41 2.45 -4.55
N ALA A 203 -3.26 3.47 -3.72
CA ALA A 203 -3.61 4.85 -4.03
C ALA A 203 -2.33 5.63 -4.28
N GLY A 204 -2.29 6.45 -5.34
CA GLY A 204 -1.05 7.12 -5.66
C GLY A 204 -1.21 8.32 -6.58
N TYR A 205 -0.09 9.00 -6.76
CA TYR A 205 0.06 10.17 -7.59
C TYR A 205 1.03 9.89 -8.73
N THR A 206 0.63 10.24 -9.96
CA THR A 206 1.45 10.18 -11.16
C THR A 206 1.76 11.60 -11.61
N TYR A 207 3.02 11.87 -11.85
CA TYR A 207 3.46 13.10 -12.53
C TYR A 207 4.02 12.71 -13.89
N GLN A 208 3.57 13.45 -14.93
CA GLN A 208 3.99 13.28 -16.30
C GLN A 208 4.38 14.64 -16.86
N ARG A 209 5.61 14.74 -17.35
CA ARG A 209 6.07 15.88 -18.15
C ARG A 209 5.90 15.57 -19.63
N LYS A 210 5.41 16.53 -20.41
CA LYS A 210 5.39 16.51 -21.87
C LYS A 210 6.41 17.53 -22.38
N GLU A 211 7.40 17.05 -23.12
CA GLU A 211 8.36 17.91 -23.84
C GLU A 211 7.74 18.31 -25.18
N LEU A 212 7.62 19.60 -25.41
CA LEU A 212 7.14 20.17 -26.69
C LEU A 212 8.37 20.52 -27.51
N SER A 213 8.58 19.85 -28.65
CA SER A 213 9.61 20.19 -29.64
C SER A 213 8.94 20.83 -30.85
N ASP A 214 8.83 22.13 -30.87
CA ASP A 214 8.43 22.86 -32.08
C ASP A 214 9.65 23.42 -32.80
N ASP A 215 9.96 22.84 -33.97
CA ASP A 215 10.89 23.41 -34.96
C ASP A 215 10.14 24.49 -35.76
N TYR A 216 9.89 25.65 -35.14
CA TYR A 216 9.38 26.81 -35.87
C TYR A 216 10.46 27.88 -36.04
N TYR A 217 10.99 28.03 -37.23
CA TYR A 217 11.98 29.04 -37.62
C TYR A 217 13.34 29.05 -36.89
N GLY A 218 13.89 27.88 -36.52
CA GLY A 218 15.26 27.79 -36.01
C GLY A 218 15.46 28.36 -34.58
N TYR A 219 14.39 28.62 -33.87
CA TYR A 219 14.42 28.91 -32.42
C TYR A 219 13.91 27.71 -31.68
N TYR A 220 14.78 27.08 -30.89
CA TYR A 220 14.40 26.02 -29.95
C TYR A 220 13.72 26.68 -28.74
N TYR A 221 12.40 26.56 -28.64
CA TYR A 221 11.69 26.83 -27.41
C TYR A 221 11.55 25.47 -26.69
N ASP A 222 12.24 25.36 -25.59
CA ASP A 222 12.17 24.19 -24.69
C ASP A 222 10.95 24.42 -23.77
N GLU A 223 9.75 24.31 -24.32
CA GLU A 223 8.50 24.35 -23.54
C GLU A 223 8.15 22.94 -23.08
N HIS A 224 7.75 22.84 -21.83
CA HIS A 224 7.25 21.60 -21.27
C HIS A 224 5.95 21.86 -20.54
N LEU A 225 5.05 20.88 -20.61
CA LEU A 225 3.81 20.87 -19.86
C LEU A 225 3.92 19.81 -18.75
N ASP A 226 3.49 20.18 -17.54
CA ASP A 226 3.54 19.33 -16.37
C ASP A 226 2.13 18.91 -15.97
N PHE A 227 1.87 17.61 -15.94
CA PHE A 227 0.57 17.03 -15.62
C PHE A 227 0.63 16.21 -14.34
N GLY A 228 -0.35 16.42 -13.46
CA GLY A 228 -0.51 15.68 -12.22
C GLY A 228 -1.79 14.87 -12.21
N PHE A 229 -1.71 13.60 -11.79
CA PHE A 229 -2.85 12.69 -11.71
C PHE A 229 -2.82 11.94 -10.39
N ALA A 230 -4.00 11.72 -9.80
CA ALA A 230 -4.12 10.82 -8.67
C ALA A 230 -5.19 9.75 -8.92
N GLY A 231 -5.00 8.57 -8.38
CA GLY A 231 -5.93 7.48 -8.62
C GLY A 231 -5.63 6.22 -7.83
N LEU A 232 -6.34 5.18 -8.24
CA LEU A 232 -6.29 3.87 -7.63
C LEU A 232 -5.76 2.84 -8.63
N ARG A 233 -5.04 1.85 -8.12
CA ARG A 233 -4.58 0.69 -8.89
C ARG A 233 -4.91 -0.60 -8.13
N ILE A 234 -5.28 -1.63 -8.88
CA ILE A 234 -5.37 -3.00 -8.41
C ILE A 234 -4.26 -3.79 -9.09
N GLY A 235 -3.47 -4.51 -8.31
CA GLY A 235 -2.34 -5.28 -8.80
C GLY A 235 -2.45 -6.76 -8.47
N PHE A 236 -1.83 -7.56 -9.32
CA PHE A 236 -1.59 -8.99 -9.12
C PHE A 236 -0.10 -9.28 -9.17
N GLU A 237 0.37 -10.09 -8.22
CA GLU A 237 1.76 -10.49 -8.03
C GLU A 237 1.96 -11.97 -8.36
N PHE A 238 3.09 -12.29 -9.02
CA PHE A 238 3.48 -13.67 -9.40
C PHE A 238 4.98 -13.91 -9.25
#